data_ca782ef3e337ae2fe15e532717dd8b29
#
_entry.id   ca782ef3e337ae2fe15e532717dd8b29
#
_cell.length_a   1.000
_cell.length_b   1.000
_cell.length_c   1.000
_cell.angle_alpha   90.00
_cell.angle_beta   90.00
_cell.angle_gamma   90.00
#
_symmetry.space_group_name_H-M   'P 1'
#
loop_
_entity.id
_entity.type
_entity.pdbx_description
1 polymer ?
#
loop_
_entity_poly.entity_id
_entity_poly.type
_entity_poly.pdbx_seq_one_letter_code
_entity_poly.pdbx_strand_id
1 'polypeptide(L)'
;MKYPGRSGLVGLLLCLGAVSFVAAQDLALPGDGEIRILFGLQPLPAVPYPPNNQFNLDRQELGGLLFFDPILSGEKDTACGTCHIPKFGMADGRQLGAGTSGTGFGPDRVLGFSKVTGDTVIAEARHTMTIFNAGLNGDETGQPSAKGFMLWDGKDRGMEAQSLRPIIVRVELRGDQFKREYAVDSVLTRLRDIPEYVELFRRAFPMEADSVDQQIIRHGCGWDPTPLQSVISRSTLGRALAAFERELVTDNSPYDRYVAGDDAALSAEEKAGLVLFHTKAKCAICHSGSMFTDSSFRVQGVEQIGPGQGLSSTQTGTPRPSGMDRGRFITSGNTRDLFAFRTVSLRQIGETAPYMHDGALETLADVIDFYDRGGGDEGTIPEDQIDEELVPLGLTPGEKAQLEAFLLALTDETIEVLVPERVPSDLPPAGLELQQDMIAALSVNSATDQALSAPVAEVSGFPNPFNAETNITIALPQSGEGELVLFDLLGRRVRHLARGTYPAGDHVFHWNGRDDDERLAASGVYFVRLSTVGSRRTGRLTLLR
;
A
#
# COMPACT_ATOMS: atom_id res chain seq x y z
N MET A 1 22.68 21.11 -24.93
CA MET A 1 22.11 20.52 -26.15
C MET A 1 20.61 20.68 -26.06
N LYS A 2 20.00 21.45 -26.96
CA LYS A 2 18.56 21.71 -26.99
C LYS A 2 17.85 20.47 -27.48
N TYR A 3 16.92 19.94 -26.73
CA TYR A 3 15.97 18.93 -27.22
C TYR A 3 14.97 19.59 -28.18
N PRO A 4 14.64 18.97 -29.30
CA PRO A 4 13.66 19.52 -30.23
C PRO A 4 12.25 19.38 -29.63
N GLY A 5 11.54 20.51 -29.63
CA GLY A 5 10.14 20.58 -29.23
C GLY A 5 9.27 19.67 -30.10
N ARG A 6 8.43 18.87 -29.44
CA ARG A 6 7.26 18.23 -30.07
C ARG A 6 6.13 19.24 -30.14
N SER A 7 6.13 20.03 -31.22
CA SER A 7 4.95 20.74 -31.71
C SER A 7 4.17 19.79 -32.62
N GLY A 8 3.01 19.38 -32.19
CA GLY A 8 2.14 18.60 -33.07
C GLY A 8 0.87 18.13 -32.37
N LEU A 9 -0.24 18.82 -32.60
CA LEU A 9 -1.64 18.57 -32.24
C LEU A 9 -2.15 19.17 -30.92
N VAL A 10 -2.15 20.48 -30.80
CA VAL A 10 -3.18 21.23 -30.07
C VAL A 10 -3.58 22.40 -30.99
N GLY A 11 -4.38 22.11 -31.93
CA GLY A 11 -4.90 23.07 -32.89
C GLY A 11 -6.36 22.79 -33.20
N LEU A 12 -7.21 22.86 -32.18
CA LEU A 12 -8.66 23.05 -32.39
C LEU A 12 -9.34 23.37 -31.05
N LEU A 13 -9.21 24.58 -30.56
CA LEU A 13 -10.15 25.24 -29.61
C LEU A 13 -9.62 26.62 -29.21
N LEU A 14 -9.45 27.50 -30.19
CA LEU A 14 -9.30 28.94 -29.95
C LEU A 14 -10.28 29.67 -30.85
N CYS A 15 -11.54 29.61 -30.46
CA CYS A 15 -12.58 30.53 -30.87
C CYS A 15 -13.66 30.57 -29.81
N LEU A 16 -13.41 31.25 -28.70
CA LEU A 16 -14.50 31.78 -27.87
C LEU A 16 -14.07 33.16 -27.40
N GLY A 17 -14.65 34.12 -28.07
CA GLY A 17 -14.59 35.50 -27.73
C GLY A 17 -15.15 35.79 -26.34
N ALA A 18 -14.78 36.98 -25.86
CA ALA A 18 -15.19 37.60 -24.62
C ALA A 18 -16.60 37.20 -24.17
N VAL A 19 -16.69 36.40 -23.11
CA VAL A 19 -17.92 36.17 -22.37
C VAL A 19 -17.86 37.03 -21.13
N SER A 20 -18.76 37.98 -21.10
CA SER A 20 -19.10 38.82 -19.95
C SER A 20 -19.32 37.98 -18.70
N PHE A 21 -18.89 38.49 -17.54
CA PHE A 21 -19.28 38.00 -16.22
C PHE A 21 -20.80 37.83 -16.15
N VAL A 22 -21.27 36.62 -16.31
CA VAL A 22 -22.61 36.18 -15.93
C VAL A 22 -22.47 35.52 -14.58
N ALA A 23 -23.28 35.98 -13.63
CA ALA A 23 -23.39 35.40 -12.29
C ALA A 23 -23.46 33.87 -12.36
N ALA A 24 -22.85 33.22 -11.37
CA ALA A 24 -22.83 31.77 -11.22
C ALA A 24 -24.26 31.21 -11.37
N GLN A 25 -24.58 30.77 -12.57
CA GLN A 25 -25.67 29.82 -12.79
C GLN A 25 -25.09 28.44 -12.47
N ASP A 26 -25.83 27.67 -11.66
CA ASP A 26 -25.59 26.24 -11.45
C ASP A 26 -25.54 25.55 -12.83
N LEU A 27 -24.36 25.46 -13.42
CA LEU A 27 -24.16 24.61 -14.57
C LEU A 27 -24.34 23.17 -14.08
N ALA A 28 -25.41 22.53 -14.53
CA ALA A 28 -25.64 21.12 -14.25
C ALA A 28 -24.38 20.33 -14.61
N LEU A 29 -23.98 19.39 -13.75
CA LEU A 29 -22.87 18.49 -14.03
C LEU A 29 -23.12 17.74 -15.35
N PRO A 30 -22.07 17.46 -16.15
CA PRO A 30 -22.20 16.55 -17.29
C PRO A 30 -22.79 15.21 -16.85
N GLY A 31 -23.43 14.50 -17.76
CA GLY A 31 -23.91 13.14 -17.48
C GLY A 31 -22.74 12.17 -17.21
N ASP A 32 -22.99 11.11 -16.45
CA ASP A 32 -21.94 10.16 -16.02
C ASP A 32 -21.10 9.60 -17.17
N GLY A 33 -21.75 9.24 -18.29
CA GLY A 33 -21.05 8.80 -19.50
C GLY A 33 -20.17 9.88 -20.12
N GLU A 34 -20.61 11.14 -20.07
CA GLU A 34 -19.84 12.29 -20.57
C GLU A 34 -18.63 12.57 -19.67
N ILE A 35 -18.78 12.49 -18.36
CA ILE A 35 -17.68 12.64 -17.39
C ILE A 35 -16.56 11.63 -17.67
N ARG A 36 -16.92 10.33 -17.83
CA ARG A 36 -15.95 9.26 -18.12
C ARG A 36 -15.20 9.50 -19.42
N ILE A 37 -15.89 9.94 -20.47
CA ILE A 37 -15.30 10.21 -21.78
C ILE A 37 -14.45 11.48 -21.74
N LEU A 38 -14.97 12.58 -21.16
CA LEU A 38 -14.32 13.89 -21.13
C LEU A 38 -12.96 13.83 -20.43
N PHE A 39 -12.90 13.11 -19.32
CA PHE A 39 -11.67 12.98 -18.52
C PHE A 39 -10.87 11.70 -18.82
N GLY A 40 -11.32 10.88 -19.76
CA GLY A 40 -10.61 9.68 -20.19
C GLY A 40 -10.40 8.69 -19.05
N LEU A 41 -11.42 8.52 -18.17
CA LEU A 41 -11.32 7.67 -17.01
C LEU A 41 -11.12 6.21 -17.43
N GLN A 42 -10.13 5.55 -16.86
CA GLN A 42 -9.75 4.18 -17.18
C GLN A 42 -9.61 3.34 -15.90
N PRO A 43 -9.93 2.04 -15.93
CA PRO A 43 -9.63 1.13 -14.85
C PRO A 43 -8.11 0.99 -14.65
N LEU A 44 -7.72 0.42 -13.51
CA LEU A 44 -6.32 0.09 -13.27
C LEU A 44 -5.79 -0.85 -14.36
N PRO A 45 -4.57 -0.63 -14.84
CA PRO A 45 -3.91 -1.57 -15.74
C PRO A 45 -3.48 -2.84 -15.00
N ALA A 46 -3.17 -3.89 -15.75
CA ALA A 46 -2.57 -5.08 -15.17
C ALA A 46 -1.21 -4.76 -14.52
N VAL A 47 -0.97 -5.36 -13.36
CA VAL A 47 0.30 -5.19 -12.63
C VAL A 47 1.45 -5.77 -13.45
N PRO A 48 2.53 -5.02 -13.71
CA PRO A 48 3.68 -5.53 -14.44
C PRO A 48 4.58 -6.42 -13.57
N TYR A 49 4.87 -7.63 -14.06
CA TYR A 49 5.77 -8.57 -13.40
C TYR A 49 7.13 -8.62 -14.12
N PRO A 50 8.26 -8.59 -13.39
CA PRO A 50 9.55 -8.82 -14.00
C PRO A 50 9.70 -10.30 -14.44
N PRO A 51 10.45 -10.60 -15.51
CA PRO A 51 10.55 -11.96 -16.06
C PRO A 51 10.98 -13.03 -15.06
N ASN A 52 11.79 -12.65 -14.07
CA ASN A 52 12.32 -13.56 -13.05
C ASN A 52 11.47 -13.61 -11.75
N ASN A 53 10.37 -12.86 -11.70
CA ASN A 53 9.47 -12.84 -10.53
C ASN A 53 8.01 -12.73 -10.97
N GLN A 54 7.57 -13.69 -11.79
CA GLN A 54 6.18 -13.83 -12.20
C GLN A 54 5.31 -14.22 -11.00
N PHE A 55 3.99 -14.00 -11.09
CA PHE A 55 3.04 -14.40 -10.06
C PHE A 55 3.26 -15.84 -9.60
N ASN A 56 3.30 -16.04 -8.29
CA ASN A 56 3.48 -17.35 -7.66
C ASN A 56 2.99 -17.29 -6.21
N LEU A 57 2.01 -18.13 -5.88
CA LEU A 57 1.37 -18.15 -4.57
C LEU A 57 2.34 -18.48 -3.43
N ASP A 58 3.26 -19.45 -3.64
CA ASP A 58 4.23 -19.82 -2.59
C ASP A 58 5.20 -18.67 -2.28
N ARG A 59 5.56 -17.85 -3.30
CA ARG A 59 6.39 -16.65 -3.09
C ARG A 59 5.64 -15.57 -2.36
N GLN A 60 4.37 -15.39 -2.68
CA GLN A 60 3.48 -14.42 -2.05
C GLN A 60 3.25 -14.78 -0.57
N GLU A 61 2.96 -16.06 -0.27
CA GLU A 61 2.81 -16.55 1.10
C GLU A 61 4.11 -16.34 1.91
N LEU A 62 5.24 -16.78 1.35
CA LEU A 62 6.55 -16.56 1.97
C LEU A 62 6.83 -15.07 2.19
N GLY A 63 6.53 -14.24 1.20
CA GLY A 63 6.70 -12.77 1.28
C GLY A 63 5.87 -12.16 2.40
N GLY A 64 4.62 -12.58 2.56
CA GLY A 64 3.74 -12.14 3.64
C GLY A 64 4.26 -12.54 5.02
N LEU A 65 4.72 -13.77 5.21
CA LEU A 65 5.35 -14.20 6.46
C LEU A 65 6.60 -13.37 6.79
N LEU A 66 7.48 -13.15 5.81
CA LEU A 66 8.69 -12.33 5.96
C LEU A 66 8.36 -10.86 6.25
N PHE A 67 7.31 -10.31 5.64
CA PHE A 67 6.92 -8.92 5.79
C PHE A 67 6.49 -8.57 7.22
N PHE A 68 5.87 -9.51 7.91
CA PHE A 68 5.43 -9.35 9.30
C PHE A 68 6.39 -9.94 10.34
N ASP A 69 7.51 -10.55 9.92
CA ASP A 69 8.47 -11.18 10.83
C ASP A 69 9.59 -10.23 11.27
N PRO A 70 9.70 -9.90 12.56
CA PRO A 70 10.77 -9.06 13.10
C PRO A 70 12.19 -9.63 12.94
N ILE A 71 12.35 -10.89 12.54
CA ILE A 71 13.64 -11.54 12.30
C ILE A 71 14.51 -10.77 11.30
N LEU A 72 13.87 -9.99 10.40
CA LEU A 72 14.55 -9.20 9.39
C LEU A 72 15.27 -7.97 9.96
N SER A 73 14.93 -7.51 11.17
CA SER A 73 15.60 -6.37 11.78
C SER A 73 16.84 -6.79 12.60
N GLY A 74 17.76 -5.85 12.80
CA GLY A 74 18.96 -6.08 13.59
C GLY A 74 18.65 -6.56 15.00
N GLU A 75 17.75 -5.87 15.68
CA GLU A 75 17.36 -6.13 17.07
C GLU A 75 16.20 -7.13 17.21
N LYS A 76 15.64 -7.64 16.10
CA LYS A 76 14.51 -8.57 16.04
C LYS A 76 13.24 -7.99 16.71
N ASP A 77 13.00 -6.71 16.53
CA ASP A 77 11.92 -5.96 17.17
C ASP A 77 11.05 -5.16 16.20
N THR A 78 11.41 -5.19 14.91
CA THR A 78 10.77 -4.37 13.87
C THR A 78 10.68 -5.17 12.57
N ALA A 79 9.54 -5.18 11.94
CA ALA A 79 9.29 -5.78 10.62
C ALA A 79 8.78 -4.71 9.64
N CYS A 80 8.60 -5.04 8.37
CA CYS A 80 7.98 -4.13 7.40
C CYS A 80 6.58 -3.71 7.89
N GLY A 81 5.78 -4.69 8.38
CA GLY A 81 4.47 -4.44 8.96
C GLY A 81 4.43 -3.55 10.21
N THR A 82 5.58 -3.20 10.79
CA THR A 82 5.64 -2.22 11.89
C THR A 82 5.37 -0.79 11.43
N CYS A 83 5.80 -0.46 10.20
CA CYS A 83 5.61 0.87 9.58
C CYS A 83 4.56 0.83 8.47
N HIS A 84 4.31 -0.33 7.85
CA HIS A 84 3.29 -0.51 6.82
C HIS A 84 2.10 -1.28 7.41
N ILE A 85 1.28 -0.56 8.15
CA ILE A 85 0.18 -1.10 8.97
C ILE A 85 -1.12 -1.11 8.15
N PRO A 86 -1.82 -2.26 8.02
CA PRO A 86 -3.07 -2.33 7.25
C PRO A 86 -4.11 -1.28 7.64
N LYS A 87 -4.27 -1.03 8.95
CA LYS A 87 -5.22 -0.05 9.50
C LYS A 87 -5.00 1.39 9.00
N PHE A 88 -3.78 1.74 8.60
CA PHE A 88 -3.40 3.07 8.14
C PHE A 88 -3.07 3.06 6.64
N GLY A 89 -3.81 2.29 5.85
CA GLY A 89 -3.59 2.21 4.41
C GLY A 89 -2.18 1.73 4.03
N MET A 90 -1.58 0.82 4.81
CA MET A 90 -0.20 0.36 4.66
C MET A 90 0.85 1.50 4.78
N ALA A 91 0.52 2.56 5.52
CA ALA A 91 1.41 3.56 6.10
C ALA A 91 1.47 3.38 7.62
N ASP A 92 1.98 4.34 8.39
CA ASP A 92 2.08 4.22 9.86
C ASP A 92 1.26 5.26 10.64
N GLY A 93 0.56 6.17 9.96
CA GLY A 93 -0.24 7.21 10.59
C GLY A 93 0.57 8.25 11.38
N ARG A 94 1.87 8.38 11.09
CA ARG A 94 2.81 9.29 11.77
C ARG A 94 3.36 10.31 10.79
N GLN A 95 3.74 11.48 11.28
CA GLN A 95 4.49 12.44 10.47
C GLN A 95 5.80 11.81 9.97
N LEU A 96 6.61 11.32 10.89
CA LEU A 96 7.86 10.65 10.59
C LEU A 96 7.88 9.26 11.22
N GLY A 97 8.23 8.26 10.44
CA GLY A 97 8.24 6.86 10.87
C GLY A 97 9.20 6.60 12.03
N ALA A 98 8.90 5.58 12.82
CA ALA A 98 9.73 5.10 13.91
C ALA A 98 10.03 3.62 13.70
N GLY A 99 11.25 3.29 13.29
CA GLY A 99 11.66 1.92 13.02
C GLY A 99 12.23 1.18 14.24
N THR A 100 13.41 0.61 14.09
CA THR A 100 14.06 -0.24 15.10
C THR A 100 14.21 0.43 16.46
N SER A 101 14.20 -0.38 17.52
CA SER A 101 14.25 0.02 18.94
C SER A 101 13.01 0.79 19.43
N GLY A 102 12.04 1.10 18.56
CA GLY A 102 10.76 1.71 18.97
C GLY A 102 9.82 0.71 19.64
N THR A 103 8.86 1.21 20.42
CA THR A 103 7.83 0.42 21.08
C THR A 103 6.43 0.92 20.73
N GLY A 104 5.45 0.02 20.63
CA GLY A 104 4.10 0.32 20.16
C GLY A 104 3.98 0.32 18.64
N PHE A 105 2.83 0.74 18.10
CA PHE A 105 2.51 0.74 16.68
C PHE A 105 1.77 2.02 16.28
N GLY A 106 1.89 2.38 15.02
CA GLY A 106 1.17 3.51 14.44
C GLY A 106 1.49 4.84 15.16
N PRO A 107 0.48 5.73 15.32
CA PRO A 107 0.67 7.03 15.98
C PRO A 107 1.23 6.94 17.39
N ASP A 108 0.93 5.86 18.11
CA ASP A 108 1.37 5.64 19.49
C ASP A 108 2.79 5.05 19.61
N ARG A 109 3.46 4.76 18.49
CA ARG A 109 4.82 4.22 18.51
C ARG A 109 5.81 5.25 19.02
N VAL A 110 6.58 4.88 20.06
CA VAL A 110 7.55 5.74 20.70
C VAL A 110 8.96 5.36 20.24
N LEU A 111 9.79 6.36 19.94
CA LEU A 111 11.21 6.16 19.64
C LEU A 111 11.93 5.56 20.85
N GLY A 112 12.83 4.62 20.60
CA GLY A 112 13.57 3.93 21.64
C GLY A 112 15.06 4.20 21.59
N PHE A 113 15.79 3.37 22.32
CA PHE A 113 17.23 3.44 22.43
C PHE A 113 17.86 2.18 21.82
N SER A 114 18.94 2.37 21.08
CA SER A 114 19.75 1.25 20.58
C SER A 114 20.20 0.35 21.73
N LYS A 115 19.92 -0.93 21.64
CA LYS A 115 20.38 -1.93 22.62
C LYS A 115 21.89 -2.15 22.57
N VAL A 116 22.55 -1.67 21.51
CA VAL A 116 23.99 -1.81 21.29
C VAL A 116 24.77 -0.61 21.82
N THR A 117 24.32 0.61 21.46
CA THR A 117 25.04 1.85 21.78
C THR A 117 24.44 2.61 22.96
N GLY A 118 23.19 2.38 23.30
CA GLY A 118 22.44 3.16 24.29
C GLY A 118 21.95 4.53 23.78
N ASP A 119 22.27 4.89 22.54
CA ASP A 119 21.83 6.16 21.95
C ASP A 119 20.37 6.09 21.50
N THR A 120 19.68 7.22 21.49
CA THR A 120 18.35 7.34 20.91
C THR A 120 18.37 7.01 19.40
N VAL A 121 17.49 6.14 18.98
CA VAL A 121 17.23 5.94 17.55
C VAL A 121 16.25 7.02 17.11
N ILE A 122 16.69 7.90 16.21
CA ILE A 122 15.87 9.01 15.72
C ILE A 122 14.79 8.53 14.76
N ALA A 123 13.75 9.35 14.55
CA ALA A 123 12.72 9.11 13.54
C ALA A 123 13.33 9.05 12.13
N GLU A 124 12.56 8.45 11.20
CA GLU A 124 12.81 8.54 9.77
C GLU A 124 12.85 10.00 9.31
N ALA A 125 13.50 10.24 8.20
CA ALA A 125 13.57 11.59 7.63
C ALA A 125 12.34 11.98 6.82
N ARG A 126 11.50 11.01 6.52
CA ARG A 126 10.31 11.17 5.66
C ARG A 126 9.15 10.36 6.18
N HIS A 127 7.96 10.75 5.76
CA HIS A 127 6.71 10.03 6.01
C HIS A 127 6.73 8.64 5.37
N THR A 128 6.15 7.66 6.07
CA THR A 128 6.00 6.28 5.59
C THR A 128 4.98 6.23 4.46
N MET A 129 5.43 5.86 3.26
CA MET A 129 4.54 5.75 2.10
C MET A 129 3.67 4.50 2.19
N THR A 130 2.44 4.60 1.70
CA THR A 130 1.66 3.39 1.43
C THR A 130 2.39 2.49 0.44
N ILE A 131 2.26 1.18 0.63
CA ILE A 131 2.71 0.16 -0.34
C ILE A 131 1.55 -0.40 -1.17
N PHE A 132 0.31 0.02 -0.92
CA PHE A 132 -0.79 -0.28 -1.82
C PHE A 132 -0.47 0.24 -3.22
N ASN A 133 -0.76 -0.58 -4.21
CA ASN A 133 -0.53 -0.29 -5.63
C ASN A 133 0.95 0.00 -6.01
N ALA A 134 1.92 -0.29 -5.13
CA ALA A 134 3.34 -0.04 -5.41
C ALA A 134 3.85 -0.79 -6.65
N GLY A 135 3.25 -1.95 -6.97
CA GLY A 135 3.51 -2.70 -8.20
C GLY A 135 3.13 -1.97 -9.49
N LEU A 136 2.31 -0.91 -9.39
CA LEU A 136 1.87 -0.06 -10.51
C LEU A 136 2.63 1.27 -10.61
N ASN A 137 3.68 1.49 -9.83
CA ASN A 137 4.50 2.69 -9.92
C ASN A 137 5.10 2.84 -11.33
N GLY A 138 5.06 4.06 -11.85
CA GLY A 138 5.57 4.39 -13.18
C GLY A 138 7.09 4.53 -13.23
N ASP A 139 7.63 4.37 -14.43
CA ASP A 139 9.02 4.70 -14.77
C ASP A 139 9.15 6.12 -15.36
N GLU A 140 10.22 6.40 -16.08
CA GLU A 140 10.48 7.71 -16.72
C GLU A 140 9.44 8.09 -17.77
N THR A 141 8.64 7.16 -18.21
CA THR A 141 7.54 7.41 -19.17
C THR A 141 6.22 7.73 -18.47
N GLY A 142 6.18 7.63 -17.14
CA GLY A 142 4.97 7.73 -16.33
C GLY A 142 4.06 6.51 -16.40
N GLN A 143 4.49 5.45 -17.11
CA GLN A 143 3.68 4.23 -17.25
C GLN A 143 4.08 3.18 -16.21
N PRO A 144 3.11 2.40 -15.69
CA PRO A 144 3.37 1.30 -14.78
C PRO A 144 4.46 0.36 -15.29
N SER A 145 5.43 0.06 -14.46
CA SER A 145 6.61 -0.71 -14.86
C SER A 145 7.15 -1.56 -13.70
N ALA A 146 7.58 -2.78 -14.01
CA ALA A 146 8.30 -3.62 -13.05
C ALA A 146 9.61 -2.96 -12.54
N LYS A 147 10.05 -1.87 -13.19
CA LYS A 147 11.16 -1.01 -12.79
C LYS A 147 10.70 0.41 -12.45
N GLY A 148 9.47 0.56 -12.01
CA GLY A 148 8.92 1.83 -11.58
C GLY A 148 9.74 2.49 -10.47
N PHE A 149 9.60 3.79 -10.35
CA PHE A 149 10.24 4.55 -9.27
C PHE A 149 9.68 4.15 -7.91
N MET A 150 10.57 3.87 -6.97
CA MET A 150 10.24 3.60 -5.58
C MET A 150 10.73 4.73 -4.69
N LEU A 151 10.08 4.89 -3.52
CA LEU A 151 10.37 5.95 -2.55
C LEU A 151 10.01 7.37 -3.06
N TRP A 152 10.11 8.36 -2.15
CA TRP A 152 9.82 9.77 -2.44
C TRP A 152 10.76 10.41 -3.46
N ASP A 153 12.01 9.96 -3.52
CA ASP A 153 13.06 10.49 -4.40
C ASP A 153 13.36 9.59 -5.62
N GLY A 154 12.59 8.52 -5.80
CA GLY A 154 12.80 7.56 -6.89
C GLY A 154 14.15 6.87 -6.85
N LYS A 155 14.73 6.70 -5.67
CA LYS A 155 16.07 6.19 -5.45
C LYS A 155 16.24 4.74 -5.89
N ASP A 156 15.23 3.91 -5.66
CA ASP A 156 15.23 2.52 -6.09
C ASP A 156 14.33 2.33 -7.31
N ARG A 157 14.60 1.26 -8.04
CA ARG A 157 13.91 0.89 -9.27
C ARG A 157 13.39 -0.52 -9.17
N GLY A 158 12.06 -0.65 -9.09
CA GLY A 158 11.38 -1.93 -8.89
C GLY A 158 11.42 -2.41 -7.45
N MET A 159 10.44 -3.22 -7.12
CA MET A 159 10.16 -3.66 -5.75
C MET A 159 11.21 -4.63 -5.22
N GLU A 160 11.77 -5.50 -6.07
CA GLU A 160 12.77 -6.50 -5.69
C GLU A 160 14.06 -5.90 -5.11
N ALA A 161 14.43 -4.71 -5.59
CA ALA A 161 15.59 -3.98 -5.07
C ALA A 161 15.22 -3.16 -3.82
N GLN A 162 14.05 -2.51 -3.87
CA GLN A 162 13.58 -1.64 -2.79
C GLN A 162 13.32 -2.43 -1.51
N SER A 163 12.66 -3.60 -1.58
CA SER A 163 12.29 -4.41 -0.41
C SER A 163 13.46 -4.84 0.49
N LEU A 164 14.70 -4.85 -0.04
CA LEU A 164 15.91 -5.10 0.75
C LEU A 164 16.50 -3.85 1.42
N ARG A 165 16.06 -2.65 1.00
CA ARG A 165 16.63 -1.40 1.51
C ARG A 165 16.42 -1.19 3.01
N PRO A 166 15.23 -1.40 3.59
CA PRO A 166 15.00 -1.24 5.02
C PRO A 166 16.00 -2.01 5.89
N ILE A 167 16.42 -3.20 5.43
CA ILE A 167 17.38 -4.07 6.15
C ILE A 167 18.75 -3.40 6.31
N ILE A 168 19.14 -2.48 5.43
CA ILE A 168 20.45 -1.79 5.48
C ILE A 168 20.37 -0.37 6.04
N VAL A 169 19.17 0.15 6.32
CA VAL A 169 18.97 1.50 6.86
C VAL A 169 18.88 1.44 8.38
N ARG A 170 19.71 2.27 9.06
CA ARG A 170 19.88 2.26 10.52
C ARG A 170 18.58 2.49 11.27
N VAL A 171 17.84 3.49 10.85
CA VAL A 171 16.63 3.95 11.54
C VAL A 171 15.38 3.12 11.17
N GLU A 172 15.46 2.30 10.10
CA GLU A 172 14.40 1.39 9.70
C GLU A 172 14.55 0.00 10.38
N LEU A 173 15.24 -0.96 9.77
CA LEU A 173 15.37 -2.32 10.29
C LEU A 173 16.76 -2.67 10.81
N ARG A 174 17.85 -2.03 10.30
CA ARG A 174 19.21 -2.45 10.63
C ARG A 174 19.58 -2.25 12.10
N GLY A 175 19.23 -1.10 12.66
CA GLY A 175 19.74 -0.69 13.98
C GLY A 175 21.26 -0.54 14.00
N ASP A 176 21.85 -0.77 15.17
CA ASP A 176 23.30 -0.78 15.40
C ASP A 176 23.87 -2.20 15.54
N GLN A 177 23.01 -3.23 15.44
CA GLN A 177 23.40 -4.63 15.57
C GLN A 177 24.32 -5.10 14.44
N PHE A 178 24.12 -4.57 13.23
CA PHE A 178 24.88 -4.95 12.06
C PHE A 178 25.56 -3.73 11.42
N LYS A 179 26.77 -3.95 10.90
CA LYS A 179 27.33 -3.01 9.93
C LYS A 179 26.52 -3.07 8.64
N ARG A 180 26.37 -1.93 7.98
CA ARG A 180 25.55 -1.78 6.78
C ARG A 180 25.86 -2.82 5.69
N GLU A 181 27.15 -3.05 5.43
CA GLU A 181 27.65 -3.96 4.39
C GLU A 181 27.32 -5.43 4.66
N TYR A 182 27.10 -5.82 5.92
CA TYR A 182 26.82 -7.21 6.33
C TYR A 182 25.35 -7.42 6.75
N ALA A 183 24.52 -6.39 6.78
CA ALA A 183 23.18 -6.47 7.35
C ALA A 183 22.31 -7.53 6.65
N VAL A 184 22.22 -7.50 5.32
CA VAL A 184 21.43 -8.48 4.56
C VAL A 184 21.98 -9.89 4.75
N ASP A 185 23.29 -10.08 4.69
CA ASP A 185 23.91 -11.42 4.84
C ASP A 185 23.70 -11.98 6.25
N SER A 186 23.69 -11.11 7.27
CA SER A 186 23.35 -11.50 8.64
C SER A 186 21.91 -11.97 8.78
N VAL A 187 20.97 -11.28 8.12
CA VAL A 187 19.57 -11.70 8.06
C VAL A 187 19.44 -13.03 7.32
N LEU A 188 20.08 -13.19 6.15
CA LEU A 188 20.06 -14.45 5.41
C LEU A 188 20.59 -15.62 6.24
N THR A 189 21.63 -15.41 7.05
CA THR A 189 22.14 -16.43 7.97
C THR A 189 21.07 -16.83 8.98
N ARG A 190 20.39 -15.88 9.62
CA ARG A 190 19.30 -16.17 10.56
C ARG A 190 18.17 -16.97 9.92
N LEU A 191 17.76 -16.61 8.69
CA LEU A 191 16.70 -17.32 7.96
C LEU A 191 17.11 -18.76 7.64
N ARG A 192 18.40 -19.01 7.31
CA ARG A 192 18.93 -20.37 7.06
C ARG A 192 18.96 -21.26 8.29
N ASP A 193 19.06 -20.67 9.47
CA ASP A 193 19.05 -21.39 10.73
C ASP A 193 17.63 -21.84 11.17
N ILE A 194 16.59 -21.39 10.46
CA ILE A 194 15.19 -21.73 10.72
C ILE A 194 14.70 -22.74 9.66
N PRO A 195 14.51 -24.04 10.02
CA PRO A 195 14.15 -25.07 9.06
C PRO A 195 12.87 -24.78 8.29
N GLU A 196 11.88 -24.16 8.92
CA GLU A 196 10.61 -23.81 8.28
C GLU A 196 10.83 -22.77 7.16
N TYR A 197 11.68 -21.76 7.36
CA TYR A 197 12.04 -20.84 6.27
C TYR A 197 12.78 -21.56 5.14
N VAL A 198 13.68 -22.47 5.44
CA VAL A 198 14.38 -23.25 4.41
C VAL A 198 13.37 -23.98 3.52
N GLU A 199 12.37 -24.65 4.12
CA GLU A 199 11.33 -25.36 3.38
C GLU A 199 10.45 -24.42 2.56
N LEU A 200 10.01 -23.30 3.15
CA LEU A 200 9.22 -22.28 2.46
C LEU A 200 9.95 -21.70 1.24
N PHE A 201 11.24 -21.38 1.39
CA PHE A 201 12.06 -20.90 0.27
C PHE A 201 12.25 -21.98 -0.81
N ARG A 202 12.42 -23.24 -0.45
CA ARG A 202 12.54 -24.35 -1.42
C ARG A 202 11.25 -24.52 -2.22
N ARG A 203 10.11 -24.40 -1.59
CA ARG A 203 8.79 -24.45 -2.24
C ARG A 203 8.57 -23.23 -3.16
N ALA A 204 8.92 -22.03 -2.71
CA ALA A 204 8.75 -20.79 -3.44
C ALA A 204 9.74 -20.65 -4.64
N PHE A 205 10.91 -21.28 -4.54
CA PHE A 205 12.00 -21.18 -5.53
C PHE A 205 12.57 -22.56 -5.90
N PRO A 206 11.75 -23.44 -6.51
CA PRO A 206 12.17 -24.82 -6.78
C PRO A 206 13.37 -24.93 -7.73
N MET A 207 13.47 -24.07 -8.74
CA MET A 207 14.60 -24.09 -9.68
C MET A 207 15.94 -23.73 -9.00
N GLU A 208 15.93 -22.79 -8.10
CA GLU A 208 17.07 -22.40 -7.29
C GLU A 208 17.43 -23.51 -6.28
N ALA A 209 16.42 -24.15 -5.68
CA ALA A 209 16.60 -25.28 -4.77
C ALA A 209 17.22 -26.49 -5.50
N ASP A 210 16.71 -26.87 -6.65
CA ASP A 210 17.26 -27.97 -7.48
C ASP A 210 18.72 -27.72 -7.86
N SER A 211 19.06 -26.47 -8.18
CA SER A 211 20.43 -26.08 -8.48
C SER A 211 21.37 -26.30 -7.29
N VAL A 212 20.93 -25.97 -6.07
CA VAL A 212 21.69 -26.19 -4.83
C VAL A 212 21.85 -27.70 -4.56
N ASP A 213 20.77 -28.48 -4.67
CA ASP A 213 20.78 -29.92 -4.43
C ASP A 213 21.70 -30.66 -5.41
N GLN A 214 21.69 -30.29 -6.69
CA GLN A 214 22.62 -30.85 -7.68
C GLN A 214 24.10 -30.56 -7.37
N GLN A 215 24.40 -29.41 -6.79
CA GLN A 215 25.76 -29.06 -6.36
C GLN A 215 26.19 -29.89 -5.15
N ILE A 216 25.28 -30.09 -4.17
CA ILE A 216 25.54 -30.97 -3.02
C ILE A 216 25.82 -32.40 -3.49
N ILE A 217 25.03 -32.92 -4.43
CA ILE A 217 25.24 -34.26 -5.01
C ILE A 217 26.60 -34.37 -5.70
N ARG A 218 27.04 -33.37 -6.43
CA ARG A 218 28.34 -33.35 -7.13
C ARG A 218 29.54 -33.31 -6.19
N HIS A 219 29.44 -32.64 -5.05
CA HIS A 219 30.55 -32.39 -4.16
C HIS A 219 30.52 -33.22 -2.85
N GLY A 220 29.45 -33.99 -2.61
CA GLY A 220 29.28 -34.87 -1.43
C GLY A 220 28.72 -34.16 -0.22
N CYS A 221 28.26 -34.96 0.77
CA CYS A 221 27.55 -34.49 1.96
C CYS A 221 28.40 -33.67 2.96
N GLY A 222 29.69 -33.50 2.71
CA GLY A 222 30.58 -32.66 3.53
C GLY A 222 30.86 -31.27 2.93
N TRP A 223 30.25 -30.96 1.79
CA TRP A 223 30.41 -29.68 1.15
C TRP A 223 29.44 -28.66 1.76
N ASP A 224 29.97 -27.63 2.40
CA ASP A 224 29.19 -26.52 2.89
C ASP A 224 28.92 -25.56 1.70
N PRO A 225 27.68 -25.49 1.22
CA PRO A 225 27.37 -24.56 0.16
C PRO A 225 27.67 -23.14 0.65
N THR A 226 28.53 -22.43 -0.05
CA THR A 226 28.78 -21.02 0.28
C THR A 226 27.46 -20.25 0.32
N PRO A 227 27.34 -19.16 1.08
CA PRO A 227 26.12 -18.35 1.17
C PRO A 227 25.51 -17.97 -0.20
N LEU A 228 26.34 -17.90 -1.25
CA LEU A 228 25.92 -17.64 -2.63
C LEU A 228 25.15 -18.79 -3.28
N GLN A 229 25.21 -20.01 -2.73
CA GLN A 229 24.64 -21.24 -3.31
C GLN A 229 23.41 -21.73 -2.54
N SER A 230 23.01 -21.06 -1.46
CA SER A 230 21.76 -21.35 -0.74
C SER A 230 20.54 -20.82 -1.50
N VAL A 231 19.44 -21.57 -1.46
CA VAL A 231 18.15 -21.07 -1.96
C VAL A 231 17.72 -19.77 -1.27
N ILE A 232 18.14 -19.58 0.00
CA ILE A 232 17.94 -18.33 0.74
C ILE A 232 19.08 -17.38 0.39
N SER A 233 18.82 -16.45 -0.49
CA SER A 233 19.78 -15.48 -1.05
C SER A 233 19.18 -14.08 -1.07
N ARG A 234 20.01 -13.06 -1.32
CA ARG A 234 19.52 -11.68 -1.52
C ARG A 234 18.46 -11.60 -2.62
N SER A 235 18.66 -12.32 -3.72
CA SER A 235 17.71 -12.34 -4.84
C SER A 235 16.38 -12.98 -4.45
N THR A 236 16.38 -14.14 -3.81
CA THR A 236 15.15 -14.84 -3.45
C THR A 236 14.40 -14.13 -2.30
N LEU A 237 15.11 -13.53 -1.35
CA LEU A 237 14.51 -12.71 -0.30
C LEU A 237 13.79 -11.49 -0.89
N GLY A 238 14.45 -10.70 -1.75
CA GLY A 238 13.82 -9.53 -2.38
C GLY A 238 12.66 -9.92 -3.28
N ARG A 239 12.75 -11.04 -4.00
CA ARG A 239 11.67 -11.54 -4.85
C ARG A 239 10.46 -12.05 -4.05
N ALA A 240 10.68 -12.64 -2.88
CA ALA A 240 9.59 -13.07 -2.01
C ALA A 240 8.84 -11.87 -1.43
N LEU A 241 9.54 -10.91 -0.83
CA LEU A 241 8.94 -9.68 -0.31
C LEU A 241 8.16 -8.93 -1.40
N ALA A 242 8.80 -8.69 -2.56
CA ALA A 242 8.17 -8.04 -3.70
C ALA A 242 6.96 -8.80 -4.26
N ALA A 243 6.93 -10.14 -4.16
CA ALA A 243 5.79 -10.93 -4.60
C ALA A 243 4.57 -10.69 -3.71
N PHE A 244 4.75 -10.53 -2.41
CA PHE A 244 3.67 -10.16 -1.49
C PHE A 244 3.19 -8.72 -1.75
N GLU A 245 4.09 -7.76 -1.72
CA GLU A 245 3.77 -6.34 -1.87
C GLU A 245 3.08 -6.04 -3.21
N ARG A 246 3.46 -6.76 -4.30
CA ARG A 246 2.89 -6.57 -5.64
C ARG A 246 1.42 -6.91 -5.73
N GLU A 247 0.93 -7.81 -4.90
CA GLU A 247 -0.46 -8.23 -4.86
C GLU A 247 -1.36 -7.31 -4.01
N LEU A 248 -0.77 -6.32 -3.33
CA LEU A 248 -1.51 -5.33 -2.55
C LEU A 248 -2.09 -4.26 -3.47
N VAL A 249 -3.13 -4.62 -4.21
CA VAL A 249 -3.80 -3.75 -5.19
C VAL A 249 -5.19 -3.37 -4.69
N THR A 250 -5.48 -2.07 -4.69
CA THR A 250 -6.79 -1.49 -4.35
C THR A 250 -7.49 -1.11 -5.65
N ASP A 251 -8.49 -1.90 -6.06
CA ASP A 251 -9.16 -1.78 -7.35
C ASP A 251 -10.70 -1.75 -7.26
N ASN A 252 -11.25 -1.59 -6.04
CA ASN A 252 -12.69 -1.61 -5.78
C ASN A 252 -13.18 -0.40 -4.97
N SER A 253 -12.50 0.74 -5.06
CA SER A 253 -12.97 2.00 -4.46
C SER A 253 -14.30 2.45 -5.08
N PRO A 254 -15.06 3.38 -4.48
CA PRO A 254 -16.21 4.00 -5.12
C PRO A 254 -15.88 4.54 -6.52
N TYR A 255 -14.71 5.17 -6.69
CA TYR A 255 -14.22 5.62 -7.99
C TYR A 255 -14.05 4.47 -8.99
N ASP A 256 -13.47 3.34 -8.60
CA ASP A 256 -13.27 2.19 -9.51
C ASP A 256 -14.60 1.62 -10.00
N ARG A 257 -15.58 1.48 -9.10
CA ARG A 257 -16.92 1.04 -9.46
C ARG A 257 -17.60 2.02 -10.40
N TYR A 258 -17.43 3.32 -10.16
CA TYR A 258 -17.94 4.34 -11.07
C TYR A 258 -17.31 4.23 -12.47
N VAL A 259 -16.00 4.07 -12.57
CA VAL A 259 -15.28 3.86 -13.83
C VAL A 259 -15.77 2.60 -14.54
N ALA A 260 -16.07 1.54 -13.78
CA ALA A 260 -16.64 0.29 -14.32
C ALA A 260 -18.10 0.39 -14.79
N GLY A 261 -18.77 1.54 -14.58
CA GLY A 261 -20.11 1.81 -15.09
C GLY A 261 -21.21 1.85 -14.04
N ASP A 262 -20.90 1.75 -12.76
CA ASP A 262 -21.87 1.96 -11.68
C ASP A 262 -22.02 3.47 -11.40
N ASP A 263 -23.02 4.09 -12.04
CA ASP A 263 -23.30 5.52 -11.88
C ASP A 263 -23.69 5.91 -10.45
N ALA A 264 -24.15 4.97 -9.63
CA ALA A 264 -24.53 5.21 -8.25
C ALA A 264 -23.36 5.09 -7.26
N ALA A 265 -22.19 4.61 -7.72
CA ALA A 265 -21.02 4.41 -6.86
C ALA A 265 -20.43 5.72 -6.33
N LEU A 266 -20.61 6.84 -7.04
CA LEU A 266 -20.26 8.17 -6.60
C LEU A 266 -21.53 9.00 -6.32
N SER A 267 -21.55 9.71 -5.22
CA SER A 267 -22.55 10.74 -4.90
C SER A 267 -22.43 11.94 -5.85
N ALA A 268 -23.41 12.83 -5.84
CA ALA A 268 -23.36 14.07 -6.61
C ALA A 268 -22.20 14.99 -6.18
N GLU A 269 -21.88 15.00 -4.88
CA GLU A 269 -20.77 15.77 -4.31
C GLU A 269 -19.42 15.25 -4.77
N GLU A 270 -19.20 13.93 -4.74
CA GLU A 270 -17.99 13.28 -5.23
C GLU A 270 -17.79 13.45 -6.73
N LYS A 271 -18.86 13.40 -7.52
CA LYS A 271 -18.82 13.70 -8.96
C LYS A 271 -18.46 15.15 -9.22
N ALA A 272 -18.99 16.10 -8.45
CA ALA A 272 -18.60 17.51 -8.54
C ALA A 272 -17.11 17.68 -8.20
N GLY A 273 -16.63 17.02 -7.17
CA GLY A 273 -15.21 16.98 -6.80
C GLY A 273 -14.32 16.40 -7.91
N LEU A 274 -14.74 15.30 -8.54
CA LEU A 274 -14.07 14.71 -9.71
C LEU A 274 -13.93 15.71 -10.85
N VAL A 275 -14.99 16.45 -11.17
CA VAL A 275 -14.96 17.48 -12.21
C VAL A 275 -14.03 18.62 -11.81
N LEU A 276 -14.07 19.09 -10.56
CA LEU A 276 -13.16 20.12 -10.04
C LEU A 276 -11.70 19.68 -10.10
N PHE A 277 -11.41 18.43 -9.74
CA PHE A 277 -10.07 17.83 -9.78
C PHE A 277 -9.45 17.91 -11.17
N HIS A 278 -10.24 17.68 -12.21
CA HIS A 278 -9.81 17.74 -13.61
C HIS A 278 -9.87 19.15 -14.24
N THR A 279 -10.52 20.10 -13.59
CA THR A 279 -10.75 21.44 -14.18
C THR A 279 -10.15 22.54 -13.33
N LYS A 280 -10.95 23.22 -12.50
CA LYS A 280 -10.56 24.40 -11.74
C LYS A 280 -9.42 24.14 -10.76
N ALA A 281 -9.43 22.98 -10.08
CA ALA A 281 -8.41 22.61 -9.10
C ALA A 281 -7.10 22.12 -9.73
N LYS A 282 -7.07 21.82 -11.04
CA LYS A 282 -5.88 21.44 -11.80
C LYS A 282 -5.08 20.24 -11.27
N CYS A 283 -5.60 19.48 -10.31
CA CYS A 283 -4.90 18.36 -9.68
C CYS A 283 -4.49 17.29 -10.71
N ALA A 284 -5.33 17.06 -11.75
CA ALA A 284 -5.08 16.09 -12.81
C ALA A 284 -3.87 16.43 -13.71
N ILE A 285 -3.27 17.62 -13.62
CA ILE A 285 -2.04 17.95 -14.35
C ILE A 285 -0.88 17.07 -13.89
N CYS A 286 -0.78 16.84 -12.58
CA CYS A 286 0.25 16.01 -11.96
C CYS A 286 -0.32 14.62 -11.58
N HIS A 287 -1.53 14.59 -11.05
CA HIS A 287 -2.21 13.38 -10.60
C HIS A 287 -3.14 12.83 -11.69
N SER A 288 -2.54 12.43 -12.82
CA SER A 288 -3.25 11.94 -14.01
C SER A 288 -3.36 10.41 -14.08
N GLY A 289 -4.26 9.92 -14.96
CA GLY A 289 -4.45 8.50 -15.23
C GLY A 289 -5.09 7.73 -14.08
N SER A 290 -5.23 6.42 -14.25
CA SER A 290 -5.91 5.53 -13.29
C SER A 290 -5.18 5.37 -11.96
N MET A 291 -3.89 5.69 -11.91
CA MET A 291 -3.08 5.70 -10.70
C MET A 291 -3.04 7.07 -10.02
N PHE A 292 -3.63 8.10 -10.59
CA PHE A 292 -3.56 9.47 -10.07
C PHE A 292 -2.12 9.93 -9.81
N THR A 293 -1.25 9.69 -10.77
CA THR A 293 0.16 10.12 -10.76
C THR A 293 0.75 10.10 -12.17
N ASP A 294 1.57 11.07 -12.50
CA ASP A 294 2.43 11.08 -13.68
C ASP A 294 3.84 10.53 -13.39
N SER A 295 4.10 10.14 -12.13
CA SER A 295 5.41 9.66 -11.63
C SER A 295 6.56 10.66 -11.80
N SER A 296 6.28 11.92 -12.14
CA SER A 296 7.27 12.99 -12.26
C SER A 296 7.77 13.45 -10.89
N PHE A 297 8.81 14.30 -10.89
CA PHE A 297 9.37 14.88 -9.68
C PHE A 297 9.17 16.39 -9.71
N ARG A 298 8.58 16.93 -8.62
CA ARG A 298 8.17 18.33 -8.54
C ARG A 298 8.57 18.96 -7.23
N VAL A 299 8.84 20.26 -7.27
CA VAL A 299 9.13 21.08 -6.08
C VAL A 299 7.84 21.78 -5.67
N GLN A 300 7.31 21.40 -4.51
CA GLN A 300 6.02 21.91 -4.02
C GLN A 300 6.17 23.02 -2.97
N GLY A 301 7.37 23.17 -2.38
CA GLY A 301 7.60 24.13 -1.30
C GLY A 301 6.93 23.74 0.02
N VAL A 302 6.89 22.45 0.34
CA VAL A 302 6.36 21.98 1.64
C VAL A 302 7.35 22.35 2.74
N GLU A 303 6.83 22.88 3.87
CA GLU A 303 7.64 23.20 5.04
C GLU A 303 8.35 21.94 5.55
N GLN A 304 9.65 22.03 5.80
CA GLN A 304 10.42 20.88 6.30
C GLN A 304 10.19 20.68 7.79
N ILE A 305 9.63 19.54 8.15
CA ILE A 305 9.59 19.05 9.52
C ILE A 305 10.59 17.90 9.73
N GLY A 306 11.19 17.81 10.90
CA GLY A 306 12.14 16.75 11.22
C GLY A 306 13.53 16.92 10.57
N PRO A 307 14.34 15.83 10.55
CA PRO A 307 15.76 15.91 10.22
C PRO A 307 16.08 16.09 8.74
N GLY A 308 15.15 15.83 7.82
CA GLY A 308 15.37 15.83 6.38
C GLY A 308 16.48 14.86 5.90
N GLN A 309 16.56 14.66 4.58
CA GLN A 309 17.66 13.89 3.94
C GLN A 309 18.65 14.82 3.22
N GLY A 310 19.16 15.81 3.91
CA GLY A 310 20.11 16.77 3.30
C GLY A 310 21.57 16.44 3.56
N LEU A 311 21.87 15.80 4.65
CA LEU A 311 23.22 15.48 5.09
C LEU A 311 23.22 14.11 5.76
N SER A 312 23.91 13.21 5.17
CA SER A 312 24.35 11.89 5.54
C SER A 312 24.40 11.56 7.05
N SER A 313 23.27 11.56 7.72
CA SER A 313 23.14 10.84 9.01
C SER A 313 23.24 9.33 8.81
N THR A 314 22.89 8.84 7.62
CA THR A 314 22.98 7.42 7.26
C THR A 314 24.40 6.94 6.98
N GLN A 315 25.35 7.84 6.68
CA GLN A 315 26.75 7.50 6.42
C GLN A 315 27.65 7.66 7.66
N THR A 316 27.36 8.60 8.55
CA THR A 316 28.25 8.92 9.70
C THR A 316 27.71 8.52 11.06
N GLY A 317 26.43 8.09 11.15
CA GLY A 317 25.82 7.70 12.43
C GLY A 317 25.56 8.85 13.41
N THR A 318 25.91 10.10 13.07
CA THR A 318 25.69 11.27 13.93
C THR A 318 24.52 12.08 13.42
N PRO A 319 23.51 12.39 14.26
CA PRO A 319 22.45 13.33 13.91
C PRO A 319 23.08 14.70 13.63
N ARG A 320 22.86 15.24 12.43
CA ARG A 320 23.14 16.65 12.20
C ARG A 320 21.83 17.43 12.29
N PRO A 321 21.83 18.56 13.01
CA PRO A 321 20.63 19.38 13.11
C PRO A 321 20.26 19.93 11.73
N SER A 322 18.97 19.88 11.43
CA SER A 322 18.23 20.61 10.41
C SER A 322 18.98 20.94 9.12
N GLY A 323 18.98 20.01 8.19
CA GLY A 323 19.17 20.35 6.79
C GLY A 323 17.85 20.10 6.07
N MET A 324 17.46 20.98 5.16
CA MET A 324 16.33 20.74 4.27
C MET A 324 16.51 19.43 3.51
N ASP A 325 15.45 18.69 3.32
CA ASP A 325 15.49 17.50 2.48
C ASP A 325 15.73 17.90 1.03
N ARG A 326 16.82 17.42 0.46
CA ARG A 326 17.20 17.76 -0.92
C ARG A 326 16.42 16.97 -1.98
N GLY A 327 15.49 16.12 -1.56
CA GLY A 327 14.61 15.36 -2.44
C GLY A 327 15.37 14.52 -3.48
N ARG A 328 14.89 14.55 -4.70
CA ARG A 328 15.44 13.83 -5.85
C ARG A 328 16.92 14.10 -6.13
N PHE A 329 17.41 15.31 -5.80
CA PHE A 329 18.82 15.68 -5.98
C PHE A 329 19.79 14.68 -5.33
N ILE A 330 19.44 14.10 -4.17
CA ILE A 330 20.29 13.11 -3.48
C ILE A 330 20.58 11.90 -4.37
N THR A 331 19.64 11.56 -5.24
CA THR A 331 19.71 10.40 -6.12
C THR A 331 20.26 10.75 -7.50
N SER A 332 19.85 11.88 -8.07
CA SER A 332 20.19 12.26 -9.44
C SER A 332 21.50 13.08 -9.55
N GLY A 333 21.86 13.82 -8.50
CA GLY A 333 22.94 14.80 -8.53
C GLY A 333 22.67 16.02 -9.41
N ASN A 334 21.47 16.11 -10.01
CA ASN A 334 21.09 17.21 -10.87
C ASN A 334 20.48 18.35 -10.02
N THR A 335 21.03 19.55 -10.11
CA THR A 335 20.57 20.70 -9.34
C THR A 335 19.13 21.12 -9.63
N ARG A 336 18.57 20.77 -10.78
CA ARG A 336 17.16 20.98 -11.10
C ARG A 336 16.20 20.11 -10.29
N ASP A 337 16.72 19.02 -9.73
CA ASP A 337 15.96 18.09 -8.89
C ASP A 337 16.06 18.43 -7.40
N LEU A 338 16.69 19.56 -7.06
CA LEU A 338 16.81 20.01 -5.68
C LEU A 338 15.41 20.29 -5.11
N PHE A 339 15.11 19.70 -3.96
CA PHE A 339 13.80 19.76 -3.27
C PHE A 339 12.63 19.12 -4.02
N ALA A 340 12.89 18.44 -5.14
CA ALA A 340 11.83 17.77 -5.88
C ALA A 340 11.52 16.39 -5.26
N PHE A 341 10.23 16.09 -5.17
CA PHE A 341 9.71 14.80 -4.72
C PHE A 341 8.80 14.20 -5.78
N ARG A 342 8.69 12.86 -5.77
CA ARG A 342 7.85 12.15 -6.73
C ARG A 342 6.37 12.49 -6.50
N THR A 343 5.65 12.76 -7.58
CA THR A 343 4.19 12.76 -7.57
C THR A 343 3.72 11.34 -7.23
N VAL A 344 3.16 11.14 -6.04
CA VAL A 344 2.68 9.84 -5.57
C VAL A 344 1.25 9.59 -6.01
N SER A 345 0.83 8.32 -6.05
CA SER A 345 -0.56 7.96 -6.26
C SER A 345 -1.47 8.54 -5.17
N LEU A 346 -2.68 8.95 -5.55
CA LEU A 346 -3.71 9.35 -4.59
C LEU A 346 -4.66 8.20 -4.20
N ARG A 347 -4.43 7.01 -4.72
CA ARG A 347 -5.22 5.85 -4.31
C ARG A 347 -4.98 5.57 -2.83
N GLN A 348 -6.03 5.21 -2.12
CA GLN A 348 -6.03 4.93 -0.68
C GLN A 348 -5.70 6.15 0.20
N ILE A 349 -5.80 7.36 -0.36
CA ILE A 349 -5.35 8.58 0.34
C ILE A 349 -6.17 8.88 1.60
N GLY A 350 -7.42 8.44 1.70
CA GLY A 350 -8.25 8.65 2.89
C GLY A 350 -7.73 7.96 4.15
N GLU A 351 -6.84 6.98 4.04
CA GLU A 351 -6.29 6.21 5.17
C GLU A 351 -4.83 6.53 5.49
N THR A 352 -4.15 7.34 4.67
CA THR A 352 -2.69 7.53 4.74
C THR A 352 -2.25 8.87 5.32
N ALA A 353 -3.10 9.48 6.13
CA ALA A 353 -2.71 10.69 6.88
C ALA A 353 -1.55 10.38 7.86
N PRO A 354 -0.70 11.40 8.17
CA PRO A 354 -0.64 12.74 7.59
C PRO A 354 0.03 12.76 6.21
N TYR A 355 0.03 13.91 5.55
CA TYR A 355 0.35 14.04 4.12
C TYR A 355 1.66 14.77 3.86
N MET A 356 2.10 14.75 2.61
CA MET A 356 3.36 15.22 2.07
C MET A 356 4.56 14.31 2.42
N HIS A 357 5.72 14.63 1.87
CA HIS A 357 6.91 13.77 1.98
C HIS A 357 7.43 13.59 3.41
N ASP A 358 7.03 14.46 4.32
CA ASP A 358 7.42 14.47 5.74
C ASP A 358 6.23 14.52 6.70
N GLY A 359 4.98 14.37 6.19
CA GLY A 359 3.78 14.39 6.99
C GLY A 359 3.44 15.77 7.57
N ALA A 360 3.85 16.86 6.90
CA ALA A 360 3.66 18.22 7.39
C ALA A 360 2.19 18.66 7.47
N LEU A 361 1.31 18.06 6.68
CA LEU A 361 -0.11 18.38 6.63
C LEU A 361 -0.95 17.25 7.25
N GLU A 362 -1.77 17.58 8.24
CA GLU A 362 -2.47 16.58 9.05
C GLU A 362 -3.70 15.99 8.35
N THR A 363 -4.42 16.82 7.56
CA THR A 363 -5.70 16.45 6.96
C THR A 363 -5.73 16.71 5.45
N LEU A 364 -6.68 16.08 4.73
CA LEU A 364 -6.94 16.38 3.32
C LEU A 364 -7.40 17.83 3.13
N ALA A 365 -8.12 18.40 4.08
CA ALA A 365 -8.49 19.81 4.06
C ALA A 365 -7.24 20.71 4.06
N ASP A 366 -6.22 20.40 4.89
CA ASP A 366 -4.95 21.15 4.91
C ASP A 366 -4.21 21.01 3.56
N VAL A 367 -4.25 19.83 2.94
CA VAL A 367 -3.67 19.60 1.61
C VAL A 367 -4.38 20.45 0.56
N ILE A 368 -5.71 20.47 0.56
CA ILE A 368 -6.50 21.27 -0.38
C ILE A 368 -6.23 22.77 -0.15
N ASP A 369 -6.13 23.21 1.09
CA ASP A 369 -5.81 24.60 1.44
C ASP A 369 -4.38 24.99 1.02
N PHE A 370 -3.43 24.05 1.14
CA PHE A 370 -2.06 24.23 0.66
C PHE A 370 -2.04 24.48 -0.86
N TYR A 371 -2.71 23.66 -1.64
CA TYR A 371 -2.77 23.86 -3.10
C TYR A 371 -3.65 25.04 -3.50
N ASP A 372 -4.73 25.34 -2.75
CA ASP A 372 -5.59 26.50 -3.04
C ASP A 372 -4.84 27.84 -2.94
N ARG A 373 -3.87 27.96 -2.03
CA ARG A 373 -3.02 29.15 -1.93
C ARG A 373 -1.84 29.17 -2.92
N GLY A 374 -1.64 28.11 -3.72
CA GLY A 374 -0.59 28.00 -4.72
C GLY A 374 0.67 27.26 -4.22
N GLY A 375 0.55 26.43 -3.17
CA GLY A 375 1.71 25.75 -2.60
C GLY A 375 2.70 26.70 -1.92
N GLY A 376 3.96 26.28 -1.86
CA GLY A 376 5.04 27.10 -1.34
C GLY A 376 5.08 27.23 0.18
N ASP A 377 6.30 27.27 0.73
CA ASP A 377 6.54 27.72 2.08
C ASP A 377 6.94 29.21 2.08
N GLU A 378 6.89 29.85 3.25
CA GLU A 378 7.24 31.27 3.41
C GLU A 378 8.75 31.52 3.35
N GLY A 379 9.42 31.06 2.28
CA GLY A 379 10.78 31.51 1.94
C GLY A 379 11.93 30.56 2.25
N THR A 380 11.66 29.29 2.55
CA THR A 380 12.70 28.27 2.75
C THR A 380 13.22 27.72 1.42
N ILE A 381 12.34 27.53 0.44
CA ILE A 381 12.68 27.16 -0.93
C ILE A 381 12.58 28.40 -1.81
N PRO A 382 13.59 28.70 -2.66
CA PRO A 382 13.50 29.81 -3.59
C PRO A 382 12.25 29.70 -4.48
N GLU A 383 11.50 30.81 -4.60
CA GLU A 383 10.24 30.86 -5.34
C GLU A 383 10.40 30.42 -6.81
N ASP A 384 11.56 30.72 -7.42
CA ASP A 384 11.89 30.32 -8.80
C ASP A 384 12.20 28.83 -8.96
N GLN A 385 12.24 28.06 -7.87
CA GLN A 385 12.37 26.59 -7.88
C GLN A 385 11.03 25.87 -7.69
N ILE A 386 10.00 26.56 -7.19
CA ILE A 386 8.66 26.00 -7.03
C ILE A 386 8.06 25.74 -8.42
N ASP A 387 7.36 24.61 -8.56
CA ASP A 387 6.73 24.21 -9.83
C ASP A 387 5.75 25.28 -10.31
N GLU A 388 5.89 25.72 -11.56
CA GLU A 388 5.10 26.81 -12.18
C GLU A 388 3.59 26.51 -12.29
N GLU A 389 3.18 25.25 -12.18
CA GLU A 389 1.78 24.85 -12.16
C GLU A 389 1.10 25.12 -10.80
N LEU A 390 1.88 25.39 -9.75
CA LEU A 390 1.38 25.73 -8.43
C LEU A 390 0.99 27.21 -8.37
N VAL A 391 -0.28 27.47 -8.61
CA VAL A 391 -0.87 28.81 -8.61
C VAL A 391 -2.11 28.83 -7.73
N PRO A 392 -2.47 29.98 -7.12
CA PRO A 392 -3.70 30.09 -6.35
C PRO A 392 -4.93 29.68 -7.17
N LEU A 393 -5.76 28.77 -6.64
CA LEU A 393 -6.88 28.18 -7.34
C LEU A 393 -8.19 28.98 -7.14
N GLY A 394 -8.32 29.64 -6.01
CA GLY A 394 -9.50 30.44 -5.65
C GLY A 394 -10.74 29.59 -5.45
N LEU A 395 -10.61 28.49 -4.71
CA LEU A 395 -11.69 27.56 -4.40
C LEU A 395 -12.61 28.15 -3.33
N THR A 396 -13.91 27.98 -3.51
CA THR A 396 -14.89 28.26 -2.46
C THR A 396 -14.89 27.15 -1.41
N PRO A 397 -15.41 27.40 -0.18
CA PRO A 397 -15.52 26.34 0.81
C PRO A 397 -16.32 25.11 0.34
N GLY A 398 -17.36 25.31 -0.49
CA GLY A 398 -18.12 24.20 -1.07
C GLY A 398 -17.32 23.39 -2.07
N GLU A 399 -16.52 24.01 -2.92
CA GLU A 399 -15.63 23.34 -3.87
C GLU A 399 -14.53 22.55 -3.15
N LYS A 400 -14.00 23.06 -2.03
CA LYS A 400 -13.03 22.32 -1.19
C LYS A 400 -13.65 21.06 -0.60
N ALA A 401 -14.85 21.15 -0.06
CA ALA A 401 -15.58 19.99 0.47
C ALA A 401 -15.86 18.94 -0.63
N GLN A 402 -16.23 19.37 -1.84
CA GLN A 402 -16.43 18.47 -2.99
C GLN A 402 -15.13 17.76 -3.41
N LEU A 403 -14.00 18.49 -3.43
CA LEU A 403 -12.69 17.88 -3.71
C LEU A 403 -12.31 16.85 -2.64
N GLU A 404 -12.49 17.16 -1.37
CA GLU A 404 -12.23 16.24 -0.27
C GLU A 404 -13.09 14.99 -0.37
N ALA A 405 -14.38 15.13 -0.64
CA ALA A 405 -15.29 14.00 -0.86
C ALA A 405 -14.80 13.11 -2.01
N PHE A 406 -14.38 13.70 -3.13
CA PHE A 406 -13.82 12.93 -4.24
C PHE A 406 -12.51 12.20 -3.87
N LEU A 407 -11.58 12.86 -3.16
CA LEU A 407 -10.34 12.23 -2.72
C LEU A 407 -10.60 11.04 -1.78
N LEU A 408 -11.57 11.14 -0.89
CA LEU A 408 -12.01 10.04 -0.03
C LEU A 408 -12.60 8.87 -0.84
N ALA A 409 -13.30 9.15 -1.95
CA ALA A 409 -13.85 8.12 -2.84
C ALA A 409 -12.78 7.31 -3.61
N LEU A 410 -11.49 7.68 -3.50
CA LEU A 410 -10.36 6.90 -4.01
C LEU A 410 -9.89 5.79 -3.05
N THR A 411 -10.54 5.65 -1.90
CA THR A 411 -10.24 4.66 -0.86
C THR A 411 -11.03 3.38 -1.09
N ASP A 412 -10.35 2.26 -1.21
CA ASP A 412 -10.95 0.93 -1.27
C ASP A 412 -11.11 0.38 0.16
N GLU A 413 -12.31 0.48 0.70
CA GLU A 413 -12.66 -0.03 2.02
C GLU A 413 -12.83 -1.56 2.05
N THR A 414 -12.73 -2.22 0.92
CA THR A 414 -12.98 -3.67 0.80
C THR A 414 -11.72 -4.51 0.89
N ILE A 415 -10.54 -3.90 0.73
CA ILE A 415 -9.28 -4.61 0.87
C ILE A 415 -9.00 -4.92 2.34
N GLU A 416 -8.64 -6.16 2.61
CA GLU A 416 -8.29 -6.62 3.95
C GLU A 416 -6.92 -7.32 3.90
N VAL A 417 -5.93 -6.73 4.56
CA VAL A 417 -4.60 -7.31 4.72
C VAL A 417 -4.49 -7.87 6.12
N LEU A 418 -4.39 -9.20 6.24
CA LEU A 418 -4.33 -9.86 7.54
C LEU A 418 -2.87 -10.07 7.97
N VAL A 419 -2.60 -9.71 9.21
CA VAL A 419 -1.35 -10.06 9.89
C VAL A 419 -1.40 -11.56 10.25
N PRO A 420 -0.38 -12.37 9.92
CA PRO A 420 -0.35 -13.78 10.26
C PRO A 420 -0.35 -13.98 11.79
N GLU A 421 -1.06 -15.00 12.26
CA GLU A 421 -1.10 -15.34 13.69
C GLU A 421 0.28 -15.76 14.24
N ARG A 422 1.14 -16.30 13.37
CA ARG A 422 2.50 -16.79 13.68
C ARG A 422 3.41 -16.58 12.45
N VAL A 423 4.67 -16.37 12.73
CA VAL A 423 5.76 -16.39 11.74
C VAL A 423 6.79 -17.46 12.09
N PRO A 424 7.56 -17.99 11.12
CA PRO A 424 8.50 -19.10 11.35
C PRO A 424 9.62 -18.83 12.37
N SER A 425 9.90 -17.59 12.68
CA SER A 425 10.90 -17.22 13.72
C SER A 425 10.38 -17.39 15.15
N ASP A 426 9.09 -17.65 15.33
CA ASP A 426 8.36 -17.64 16.61
C ASP A 426 8.42 -16.28 17.36
N LEU A 427 8.86 -15.22 16.69
CA LEU A 427 8.73 -13.85 17.20
C LEU A 427 7.27 -13.37 17.01
N PRO A 428 6.78 -12.44 17.84
CA PRO A 428 5.46 -11.87 17.65
C PRO A 428 5.37 -11.15 16.28
N PRO A 429 4.40 -11.51 15.40
CA PRO A 429 4.22 -10.82 14.14
C PRO A 429 3.90 -9.34 14.35
N ALA A 430 4.52 -8.46 13.56
CA ALA A 430 4.35 -7.03 13.69
C ALA A 430 2.90 -6.60 13.36
N GLY A 431 2.25 -5.89 14.27
CA GLY A 431 0.88 -5.40 14.10
C GLY A 431 -0.22 -6.40 14.47
N LEU A 432 0.11 -7.62 14.91
CA LEU A 432 -0.88 -8.62 15.34
C LEU A 432 -1.73 -8.12 16.52
N GLU A 433 -1.12 -7.44 17.50
CA GLU A 433 -1.84 -6.85 18.63
C GLU A 433 -2.88 -5.83 18.18
N LEU A 434 -2.52 -4.93 17.25
CA LEU A 434 -3.46 -3.95 16.69
C LEU A 434 -4.63 -4.62 15.98
N GLN A 435 -4.38 -5.69 15.23
CA GLN A 435 -5.44 -6.47 14.57
C GLN A 435 -6.36 -7.12 15.60
N GLN A 436 -5.79 -7.71 16.66
CA GLN A 436 -6.56 -8.32 17.74
C GLN A 436 -7.38 -7.29 18.51
N ASP A 437 -6.82 -6.11 18.81
CA ASP A 437 -7.54 -5.01 19.46
C ASP A 437 -8.68 -4.49 18.59
N MET A 438 -8.49 -4.38 17.29
CA MET A 438 -9.57 -4.03 16.35
C MET A 438 -10.68 -5.07 16.36
N ILE A 439 -10.34 -6.35 16.30
CA ILE A 439 -11.31 -7.46 16.36
C ILE A 439 -12.04 -7.43 17.72
N ALA A 440 -11.30 -7.22 18.82
CA ALA A 440 -11.87 -7.10 20.16
C ALA A 440 -12.79 -5.87 20.29
N ALA A 441 -12.39 -4.71 19.78
CA ALA A 441 -13.20 -3.48 19.79
C ALA A 441 -14.49 -3.64 18.96
N LEU A 442 -14.42 -4.30 17.81
CA LEU A 442 -15.59 -4.65 17.01
C LEU A 442 -16.50 -5.63 17.76
N SER A 443 -15.92 -6.56 18.54
CA SER A 443 -16.64 -7.51 19.37
C SER A 443 -17.26 -6.83 20.61
N VAL A 444 -16.60 -5.84 21.21
CA VAL A 444 -17.11 -5.07 22.37
C VAL A 444 -18.22 -4.10 21.93
N ASN A 445 -18.10 -3.46 20.77
CA ASN A 445 -19.20 -2.68 20.20
C ASN A 445 -20.42 -3.57 19.89
N SER A 446 -20.20 -4.83 19.48
CA SER A 446 -21.29 -5.81 19.39
C SER A 446 -21.82 -6.25 20.77
N ALA A 447 -21.02 -6.15 21.85
CA ALA A 447 -21.44 -6.51 23.22
C ALA A 447 -22.14 -5.37 23.96
N THR A 448 -21.89 -4.11 23.62
CA THR A 448 -22.71 -2.96 24.11
C THR A 448 -24.05 -2.89 23.38
N ASP A 449 -24.13 -3.38 22.14
CA ASP A 449 -25.41 -3.66 21.49
C ASP A 449 -26.13 -4.91 22.05
N GLN A 450 -25.43 -5.80 22.78
CA GLN A 450 -26.04 -6.94 23.48
C GLN A 450 -26.92 -6.54 24.68
N ALA A 451 -26.92 -5.27 25.10
CA ALA A 451 -27.93 -4.78 26.04
C ALA A 451 -29.35 -4.62 25.39
N LEU A 452 -29.42 -4.78 24.04
CA LEU A 452 -30.65 -4.95 23.27
C LEU A 452 -30.46 -6.17 22.37
N SER A 453 -30.54 -7.37 22.96
CA SER A 453 -30.20 -8.65 22.32
C SER A 453 -31.09 -9.00 21.13
N ALA A 454 -30.62 -8.68 19.92
CA ALA A 454 -30.97 -9.46 18.75
C ALA A 454 -29.87 -10.53 18.53
N PRO A 455 -30.21 -11.78 18.20
CA PRO A 455 -29.24 -12.82 17.89
C PRO A 455 -28.34 -12.41 16.71
N VAL A 456 -27.06 -12.70 16.79
CA VAL A 456 -26.03 -12.27 15.82
C VAL A 456 -25.89 -13.34 14.74
N ALA A 457 -25.73 -12.94 13.48
CA ALA A 457 -25.43 -13.86 12.39
C ALA A 457 -24.07 -14.58 12.63
N GLU A 458 -24.02 -15.88 12.37
CA GLU A 458 -22.80 -16.69 12.49
C GLU A 458 -22.44 -17.33 11.16
N VAL A 459 -21.14 -17.59 10.95
CA VAL A 459 -20.60 -18.27 9.76
C VAL A 459 -19.62 -19.35 10.20
N SER A 460 -19.87 -20.57 9.77
CA SER A 460 -19.00 -21.72 10.06
C SER A 460 -18.85 -22.62 8.83
N GLY A 461 -17.80 -23.41 8.78
CA GLY A 461 -17.59 -24.41 7.72
C GLY A 461 -17.27 -25.79 8.28
N PHE A 462 -17.84 -26.83 7.70
CA PHE A 462 -17.55 -28.22 8.06
C PHE A 462 -17.62 -29.16 6.84
N PRO A 463 -16.64 -30.04 6.65
CA PRO A 463 -15.39 -30.18 7.42
C PRO A 463 -14.47 -28.95 7.27
N ASN A 464 -13.66 -28.66 8.30
CA ASN A 464 -12.64 -27.61 8.28
C ASN A 464 -11.50 -28.00 9.24
N PRO A 465 -10.28 -28.34 8.81
CA PRO A 465 -9.83 -28.36 7.40
C PRO A 465 -10.57 -29.36 6.50
N PHE A 466 -10.58 -29.10 5.19
CA PHE A 466 -11.28 -29.95 4.22
C PHE A 466 -10.39 -30.26 2.99
N ASN A 467 -10.73 -31.36 2.31
CA ASN A 467 -10.09 -31.76 1.06
C ASN A 467 -11.16 -31.79 -0.04
N ALA A 468 -11.00 -30.96 -1.04
CA ALA A 468 -11.85 -30.76 -2.20
C ALA A 468 -13.15 -29.98 -1.95
N GLU A 469 -13.94 -30.24 -0.90
CA GLU A 469 -15.23 -29.55 -0.70
C GLU A 469 -15.60 -29.40 0.78
N THR A 470 -16.37 -28.35 1.10
CA THR A 470 -16.91 -28.07 2.44
C THR A 470 -18.29 -27.45 2.36
N ASN A 471 -19.09 -27.64 3.41
CA ASN A 471 -20.35 -26.92 3.60
C ASN A 471 -20.13 -25.72 4.52
N ILE A 472 -20.65 -24.58 4.11
CA ILE A 472 -20.59 -23.31 4.85
C ILE A 472 -21.99 -23.05 5.39
N THR A 473 -22.14 -23.05 6.69
CA THR A 473 -23.40 -22.74 7.37
C THR A 473 -23.40 -21.30 7.83
N ILE A 474 -24.44 -20.56 7.48
CA ILE A 474 -24.72 -19.24 8.03
C ILE A 474 -26.00 -19.30 8.86
N ALA A 475 -25.95 -18.72 10.06
CA ALA A 475 -27.13 -18.55 10.92
C ALA A 475 -27.56 -17.09 10.87
N LEU A 476 -28.78 -16.83 10.38
CA LEU A 476 -29.34 -15.47 10.29
C LEU A 476 -30.36 -15.26 11.42
N PRO A 477 -30.17 -14.24 12.27
CA PRO A 477 -31.09 -13.97 13.37
C PRO A 477 -32.46 -13.44 12.92
N GLN A 478 -32.51 -12.82 11.76
CA GLN A 478 -33.72 -12.29 11.13
C GLN A 478 -33.65 -12.42 9.61
N SER A 479 -34.81 -12.42 8.98
CA SER A 479 -34.87 -12.43 7.51
C SER A 479 -34.31 -11.13 6.92
N GLY A 480 -33.53 -11.23 5.83
CA GLY A 480 -32.96 -10.06 5.18
C GLY A 480 -32.12 -10.42 3.95
N GLU A 481 -31.66 -9.40 3.27
CA GLU A 481 -30.68 -9.57 2.20
C GLU A 481 -29.33 -9.98 2.77
N GLY A 482 -28.69 -10.96 2.11
CA GLY A 482 -27.37 -11.47 2.48
C GLY A 482 -26.54 -11.77 1.24
N GLU A 483 -25.24 -11.54 1.35
CA GLU A 483 -24.25 -11.89 0.36
C GLU A 483 -23.14 -12.72 1.03
N LEU A 484 -22.76 -13.84 0.39
CA LEU A 484 -21.76 -14.76 0.89
C LEU A 484 -20.62 -14.86 -0.13
N VAL A 485 -19.43 -14.42 0.24
CA VAL A 485 -18.25 -14.35 -0.64
C VAL A 485 -17.04 -14.99 0.02
N LEU A 486 -16.26 -15.74 -0.76
CA LEU A 486 -14.97 -16.30 -0.35
C LEU A 486 -13.83 -15.42 -0.78
N PHE A 487 -12.88 -15.23 0.12
CA PHE A 487 -11.64 -14.49 -0.09
C PHE A 487 -10.44 -15.37 0.24
N ASP A 488 -9.32 -15.12 -0.39
CA ASP A 488 -8.03 -15.67 0.01
C ASP A 488 -7.39 -14.85 1.15
N LEU A 489 -6.19 -15.24 1.58
CA LEU A 489 -5.42 -14.56 2.63
C LEU A 489 -5.09 -13.09 2.32
N LEU A 490 -5.21 -12.68 1.07
CA LEU A 490 -4.94 -11.31 0.62
C LEU A 490 -6.20 -10.47 0.42
N GLY A 491 -7.36 -11.00 0.84
CA GLY A 491 -8.63 -10.32 0.63
C GLY A 491 -9.14 -10.35 -0.81
N ARG A 492 -8.49 -11.08 -1.74
CA ARG A 492 -8.98 -11.21 -3.11
C ARG A 492 -10.19 -12.13 -3.13
N ARG A 493 -11.23 -11.72 -3.84
CA ARG A 493 -12.40 -12.57 -4.04
C ARG A 493 -12.03 -13.82 -4.83
N VAL A 494 -12.27 -14.97 -4.21
CA VAL A 494 -12.07 -16.29 -4.82
C VAL A 494 -13.36 -16.78 -5.45
N ARG A 495 -14.48 -16.67 -4.71
CA ARG A 495 -15.77 -17.12 -5.22
C ARG A 495 -16.92 -16.35 -4.60
N HIS A 496 -17.85 -15.93 -5.43
CA HIS A 496 -19.16 -15.47 -5.00
C HIS A 496 -20.09 -16.67 -4.83
N LEU A 497 -20.41 -17.03 -3.57
CA LEU A 497 -21.20 -18.23 -3.28
C LEU A 497 -22.71 -18.00 -3.40
N ALA A 498 -23.18 -16.87 -2.88
CA ALA A 498 -24.60 -16.60 -2.86
C ALA A 498 -24.91 -15.12 -2.62
N ARG A 499 -26.01 -14.62 -3.23
CA ARG A 499 -26.63 -13.34 -2.92
C ARG A 499 -28.15 -13.48 -3.05
N GLY A 500 -28.89 -13.00 -2.06
CA GLY A 500 -30.35 -13.04 -2.09
C GLY A 500 -30.98 -12.66 -0.77
N THR A 501 -32.31 -12.74 -0.70
CA THR A 501 -33.07 -12.57 0.55
C THR A 501 -33.28 -13.94 1.20
N TYR A 502 -32.85 -14.08 2.44
CA TYR A 502 -32.94 -15.33 3.21
C TYR A 502 -33.84 -15.15 4.42
N PRO A 503 -34.66 -16.17 4.78
CA PRO A 503 -35.40 -16.17 6.05
C PRO A 503 -34.46 -16.23 7.25
N ALA A 504 -34.97 -15.93 8.44
CA ALA A 504 -34.24 -16.21 9.69
C ALA A 504 -34.01 -17.73 9.84
N GLY A 505 -32.85 -18.11 10.41
CA GLY A 505 -32.42 -19.50 10.63
C GLY A 505 -31.14 -19.86 9.90
N ASP A 506 -30.85 -21.16 9.86
CA ASP A 506 -29.62 -21.71 9.27
C ASP A 506 -29.77 -21.93 7.78
N HIS A 507 -28.75 -21.52 7.02
CA HIS A 507 -28.64 -21.76 5.59
C HIS A 507 -27.29 -22.39 5.29
N VAL A 508 -27.27 -23.42 4.42
CA VAL A 508 -26.06 -24.17 4.08
C VAL A 508 -25.71 -23.91 2.62
N PHE A 509 -24.48 -23.52 2.38
CA PHE A 509 -23.89 -23.30 1.05
C PHE A 509 -22.73 -24.25 0.85
N HIS A 510 -22.57 -24.73 -0.37
CA HIS A 510 -21.52 -25.69 -0.70
C HIS A 510 -20.40 -25.02 -1.48
N TRP A 511 -19.15 -25.22 -1.04
CA TRP A 511 -17.98 -24.81 -1.80
C TRP A 511 -17.16 -26.04 -2.22
N ASN A 512 -16.97 -26.20 -3.52
CA ASN A 512 -16.25 -27.30 -4.15
C ASN A 512 -14.74 -27.01 -4.33
N GLY A 513 -14.18 -26.04 -3.61
CA GLY A 513 -12.78 -25.67 -3.70
C GLY A 513 -12.38 -25.09 -5.06
N ARG A 514 -13.29 -24.38 -5.77
CA ARG A 514 -13.01 -23.70 -7.04
C ARG A 514 -13.33 -22.23 -6.93
N ASP A 515 -12.62 -21.41 -7.74
CA ASP A 515 -12.88 -19.98 -7.89
C ASP A 515 -14.10 -19.69 -8.78
N ASP A 516 -14.37 -18.39 -9.04
CA ASP A 516 -15.47 -17.97 -9.92
C ASP A 516 -15.29 -18.41 -11.38
N ASP A 517 -14.05 -18.67 -11.82
CA ASP A 517 -13.72 -19.19 -13.15
C ASP A 517 -13.68 -20.73 -13.22
N GLU A 518 -14.19 -21.44 -12.19
CA GLU A 518 -14.17 -22.89 -12.06
C GLU A 518 -12.75 -23.52 -12.02
N ARG A 519 -11.71 -22.71 -11.79
CA ARG A 519 -10.35 -23.20 -11.55
C ARG A 519 -10.21 -23.73 -10.14
N LEU A 520 -9.34 -24.72 -9.95
CA LEU A 520 -9.06 -25.27 -8.62
C LEU A 520 -8.37 -24.21 -7.74
N ALA A 521 -8.96 -23.88 -6.61
CA ALA A 521 -8.33 -23.07 -5.59
C ALA A 521 -7.14 -23.82 -4.96
N ALA A 522 -6.05 -23.13 -4.64
CA ALA A 522 -4.85 -23.72 -4.03
C ALA A 522 -5.12 -24.22 -2.60
N SER A 523 -4.27 -25.10 -2.09
CA SER A 523 -4.25 -25.40 -0.65
C SER A 523 -3.93 -24.11 0.12
N GLY A 524 -4.68 -23.82 1.18
CA GLY A 524 -4.48 -22.60 1.95
C GLY A 524 -5.66 -22.25 2.84
N VAL A 525 -5.56 -21.12 3.50
CA VAL A 525 -6.62 -20.52 4.31
C VAL A 525 -7.47 -19.60 3.45
N TYR A 526 -8.78 -19.69 3.63
CA TYR A 526 -9.79 -18.87 2.96
C TYR A 526 -10.70 -18.26 4.01
N PHE A 527 -11.22 -17.09 3.71
CA PHE A 527 -12.21 -16.41 4.52
C PHE A 527 -13.55 -16.38 3.80
N VAL A 528 -14.59 -16.84 4.48
CA VAL A 528 -15.95 -16.73 4.00
C VAL A 528 -16.61 -15.55 4.71
N ARG A 529 -17.01 -14.54 3.97
CA ARG A 529 -17.67 -13.34 4.48
C ARG A 529 -19.14 -13.34 4.17
N LEU A 530 -19.94 -13.25 5.22
CA LEU A 530 -21.36 -12.94 5.14
C LEU A 530 -21.56 -11.44 5.36
N SER A 531 -22.16 -10.77 4.41
CA SER A 531 -22.61 -9.38 4.52
C SER A 531 -24.13 -9.33 4.53
N THR A 532 -24.72 -8.66 5.51
CA THR A 532 -26.17 -8.41 5.61
C THR A 532 -26.39 -6.92 5.85
N VAL A 533 -27.64 -6.44 5.78
CA VAL A 533 -27.94 -5.06 6.14
C VAL A 533 -27.55 -4.81 7.61
N GLY A 534 -26.54 -3.97 7.82
CA GLY A 534 -26.06 -3.59 9.16
C GLY A 534 -25.14 -4.61 9.86
N SER A 535 -24.77 -5.73 9.22
CA SER A 535 -23.88 -6.72 9.85
C SER A 535 -22.95 -7.38 8.82
N ARG A 536 -21.70 -7.59 9.24
CA ARG A 536 -20.70 -8.35 8.47
C ARG A 536 -20.06 -9.38 9.37
N ARG A 537 -19.94 -10.63 8.91
CA ARG A 537 -19.32 -11.74 9.66
C ARG A 537 -18.37 -12.51 8.78
N THR A 538 -17.25 -12.92 9.33
CA THR A 538 -16.22 -13.69 8.62
C THR A 538 -15.94 -14.99 9.33
N GLY A 539 -15.95 -16.09 8.58
CA GLY A 539 -15.53 -17.43 9.03
C GLY A 539 -14.25 -17.83 8.31
N ARG A 540 -13.43 -18.68 8.95
CA ARG A 540 -12.18 -19.19 8.37
C ARG A 540 -12.36 -20.62 7.88
N LEU A 541 -11.84 -20.92 6.68
CA LEU A 541 -11.80 -22.24 6.06
C LEU A 541 -10.36 -22.61 5.70
N THR A 542 -10.00 -23.89 5.84
CA THR A 542 -8.67 -24.38 5.46
C THR A 542 -8.82 -25.50 4.43
N LEU A 543 -8.40 -25.25 3.20
CA LEU A 543 -8.37 -26.22 2.11
C LEU A 543 -7.01 -26.94 2.08
N LEU A 544 -7.04 -28.27 2.15
CA LEU A 544 -5.87 -29.14 2.04
C LEU A 544 -6.01 -30.01 0.78
N ARG A 545 -5.11 -29.86 -0.17
CA ARG A 545 -5.07 -30.70 -1.39
C ARG A 545 -3.74 -31.40 -1.53
#